data_04d402561e9000ee867d474cf623acb4
#
_entry.id   04d402561e9000ee867d474cf623acb4
#
_cell.length_a   1.000
_cell.length_b   1.000
_cell.length_c   1.000
_cell.angle_alpha   90.00
_cell.angle_beta   90.00
_cell.angle_gamma   90.00
#
_symmetry.space_group_name_H-M   'P 1'
#
loop_
_entity.id
_entity.type
_entity.pdbx_description
1 polymer ?
#
loop_
_entity_poly.entity_id
_entity_poly.type
_entity_poly.pdbx_seq_one_letter_code
_entity_poly.pdbx_strand_id
1 'polypeptide(L)'
;QDLPPNLSLALGTANLTPMEIATGWSTFANGGYKISPYIIDKIESRNGDTLFVANPPSVPKGDTATSGIAAPTDEAFTINPTPGEAPATTAATEQAPAVAERIVDARTTYILNSMLQDVIKLGTGRRALALGRTDLAGKTGTTNESKDAWFSGYNGDYVTTVWTGFDQPESLGRREFGGTVALPIWMSYMGAALKDKPPHTQPEPEGILSLRVDPISG
;
A
#
# COMPACT_ATOMS: atom_id res chain seq x y z
N GLN A 1 -0.62 -1.37 -16.02
CA GLN A 1 -0.69 -2.73 -16.61
C GLN A 1 -2.14 -3.20 -16.61
N ASP A 2 -2.63 -3.69 -17.75
CA ASP A 2 -3.98 -4.25 -17.84
C ASP A 2 -4.02 -5.60 -17.12
N LEU A 3 -4.89 -5.72 -16.13
CA LEU A 3 -5.10 -6.96 -15.41
C LEU A 3 -6.02 -7.89 -16.22
N PRO A 4 -5.75 -9.19 -16.28
CA PRO A 4 -6.60 -10.13 -17.02
C PRO A 4 -8.01 -10.18 -16.38
N PRO A 5 -9.09 -9.95 -17.15
CA PRO A 5 -10.45 -9.93 -16.60
C PRO A 5 -11.01 -11.36 -16.42
N ASN A 6 -10.39 -12.13 -15.56
CA ASN A 6 -10.82 -13.50 -15.25
C ASN A 6 -10.97 -13.75 -13.74
N LEU A 7 -11.71 -14.80 -13.38
CA LEU A 7 -12.00 -15.12 -11.97
C LEU A 7 -10.74 -15.50 -11.18
N SER A 8 -9.71 -15.99 -11.83
CA SER A 8 -8.45 -16.36 -11.17
C SER A 8 -7.66 -15.16 -10.66
N LEU A 9 -7.99 -13.95 -11.13
CA LEU A 9 -7.41 -12.71 -10.60
C LEU A 9 -7.63 -12.59 -9.08
N ALA A 10 -8.78 -13.03 -8.57
CA ALA A 10 -9.07 -13.05 -7.14
C ALA A 10 -8.13 -13.99 -6.34
N LEU A 11 -7.48 -14.94 -7.01
CA LEU A 11 -6.47 -15.82 -6.44
C LEU A 11 -5.04 -15.31 -6.59
N GLY A 12 -4.86 -14.09 -7.15
CA GLY A 12 -3.55 -13.49 -7.31
C GLY A 12 -2.75 -14.02 -8.51
N THR A 13 -3.40 -14.38 -9.61
CA THR A 13 -2.71 -14.93 -10.80
C THR A 13 -2.09 -13.84 -11.70
N ALA A 14 -2.25 -12.57 -11.41
CA ALA A 14 -1.58 -11.50 -12.16
C ALA A 14 -0.11 -11.38 -11.78
N ASN A 15 0.75 -11.18 -12.78
CA ASN A 15 2.15 -10.87 -12.56
C ASN A 15 2.30 -9.37 -12.27
N LEU A 16 2.72 -9.05 -11.06
CA LEU A 16 2.92 -7.68 -10.58
C LEU A 16 4.30 -7.55 -9.95
N THR A 17 4.89 -6.38 -10.09
CA THR A 17 6.12 -6.04 -9.40
C THR A 17 5.87 -5.77 -7.91
N PRO A 18 6.87 -5.94 -7.02
CA PRO A 18 6.74 -5.54 -5.62
C PRO A 18 6.31 -4.09 -5.42
N MET A 19 6.71 -3.17 -6.30
CA MET A 19 6.31 -1.77 -6.25
C MET A 19 4.82 -1.60 -6.56
N GLU A 20 4.28 -2.29 -7.56
CA GLU A 20 2.85 -2.24 -7.88
C GLU A 20 2.01 -2.82 -6.74
N ILE A 21 2.46 -3.92 -6.15
CA ILE A 21 1.82 -4.49 -4.96
C ILE A 21 1.84 -3.50 -3.79
N ALA A 22 2.99 -2.93 -3.45
CA ALA A 22 3.11 -1.95 -2.36
C ALA A 22 2.23 -0.72 -2.61
N THR A 23 2.15 -0.25 -3.86
CA THR A 23 1.27 0.87 -4.25
C THR A 23 -0.20 0.53 -4.04
N GLY A 24 -0.64 -0.67 -4.43
CA GLY A 24 -2.01 -1.14 -4.15
C GLY A 24 -2.30 -1.23 -2.65
N TRP A 25 -1.37 -1.76 -1.86
CA TRP A 25 -1.50 -1.87 -0.41
C TRP A 25 -1.52 -0.52 0.30
N SER A 26 -0.85 0.50 -0.25
CA SER A 26 -0.89 1.85 0.32
C SER A 26 -2.29 2.46 0.33
N THR A 27 -3.15 2.07 -0.60
CA THR A 27 -4.56 2.49 -0.62
C THR A 27 -5.31 2.04 0.64
N PHE A 28 -5.01 0.85 1.16
CA PHE A 28 -5.61 0.38 2.41
C PHE A 28 -5.00 1.04 3.64
N ALA A 29 -3.70 1.28 3.62
CA ALA A 29 -2.98 1.91 4.71
C ALA A 29 -3.39 3.38 4.94
N ASN A 30 -3.77 4.09 3.88
CA ASN A 30 -4.05 5.52 3.90
C ASN A 30 -5.55 5.90 3.90
N GLY A 31 -6.45 4.92 4.07
CA GLY A 31 -7.89 5.17 4.15
C GLY A 31 -8.62 5.22 2.80
N GLY A 32 -8.07 4.61 1.76
CA GLY A 32 -8.73 4.44 0.47
C GLY A 32 -8.26 5.38 -0.63
N TYR A 33 -7.19 6.12 -0.42
CA TYR A 33 -6.66 7.08 -1.39
C TYR A 33 -5.65 6.46 -2.34
N LYS A 34 -5.76 6.82 -3.62
CA LYS A 34 -4.79 6.46 -4.66
C LYS A 34 -3.56 7.35 -4.54
N ILE A 35 -2.40 6.73 -4.48
CA ILE A 35 -1.12 7.43 -4.54
C ILE A 35 -0.32 7.00 -5.77
N SER A 36 0.58 7.86 -6.22
CA SER A 36 1.56 7.55 -7.28
C SER A 36 2.93 7.46 -6.64
N PRO A 37 3.59 6.30 -6.69
CA PRO A 37 4.93 6.15 -6.13
C PRO A 37 5.94 6.97 -6.92
N TYR A 38 6.92 7.54 -6.24
CA TYR A 38 8.05 8.24 -6.84
C TYR A 38 9.34 7.91 -6.08
N ILE A 39 10.47 8.04 -6.74
CA ILE A 39 11.79 7.72 -6.17
C ILE A 39 12.61 8.97 -6.01
N ILE A 40 12.47 9.92 -6.94
CA ILE A 40 13.23 11.18 -6.93
C ILE A 40 12.40 12.24 -6.25
N ASP A 41 12.82 12.67 -5.08
CA ASP A 41 12.16 13.73 -4.31
C ASP A 41 12.56 15.13 -4.82
N LYS A 42 13.88 15.34 -5.04
CA LYS A 42 14.43 16.63 -5.45
C LYS A 42 15.63 16.45 -6.36
N ILE A 43 15.79 17.34 -7.33
CA ILE A 43 17.00 17.47 -8.14
C ILE A 43 17.52 18.91 -8.00
N GLU A 44 18.78 19.03 -7.65
CA GLU A 44 19.48 20.32 -7.56
C GLU A 44 20.65 20.39 -8.54
N SER A 45 20.90 21.58 -9.08
CA SER A 45 22.09 21.85 -9.85
C SER A 45 23.35 21.86 -8.93
N ARG A 46 24.55 21.83 -9.55
CA ARG A 46 25.80 21.97 -8.80
C ARG A 46 25.91 23.32 -8.04
N ASN A 47 25.18 24.33 -8.48
CA ASN A 47 25.17 25.65 -7.87
C ASN A 47 24.12 25.81 -6.75
N GLY A 48 23.36 24.74 -6.46
CA GLY A 48 22.31 24.74 -5.45
C GLY A 48 20.93 25.17 -5.96
N ASP A 49 20.78 25.44 -7.26
CA ASP A 49 19.46 25.77 -7.83
C ASP A 49 18.59 24.52 -7.89
N THR A 50 17.35 24.63 -7.45
CA THR A 50 16.38 23.55 -7.53
C THR A 50 15.89 23.39 -8.96
N LEU A 51 16.15 22.23 -9.57
CA LEU A 51 15.74 21.89 -10.93
C LEU A 51 14.41 21.13 -10.95
N PHE A 52 14.13 20.36 -9.92
CA PHE A 52 12.92 19.55 -9.79
C PHE A 52 12.61 19.30 -8.31
N VAL A 53 11.32 19.33 -7.99
CA VAL A 53 10.77 18.86 -6.70
C VAL A 53 9.56 18.01 -7.01
N ALA A 54 9.51 16.81 -6.44
CA ALA A 54 8.33 15.96 -6.52
C ALA A 54 7.15 16.64 -5.82
N ASN A 55 5.99 16.65 -6.49
CA ASN A 55 4.75 17.19 -5.92
C ASN A 55 3.63 16.14 -6.05
N PRO A 56 3.74 15.00 -5.34
CA PRO A 56 2.72 13.96 -5.39
C PRO A 56 1.42 14.43 -4.76
N PRO A 57 0.27 13.91 -5.22
CA PRO A 57 -1.00 14.13 -4.55
C PRO A 57 -0.91 13.70 -3.08
N SER A 58 -1.42 14.52 -2.18
CA SER A 58 -1.39 14.27 -0.74
C SER A 58 -2.76 13.82 -0.22
N VAL A 59 -2.75 12.93 0.76
CA VAL A 59 -3.96 12.54 1.49
C VAL A 59 -4.39 13.70 2.38
N PRO A 60 -5.69 14.10 2.38
CA PRO A 60 -6.19 15.18 3.23
C PRO A 60 -5.89 14.90 4.71
N LYS A 61 -5.31 15.89 5.40
CA LYS A 61 -5.12 15.81 6.85
C LYS A 61 -6.46 16.11 7.52
N GLY A 62 -7.04 15.10 8.17
CA GLY A 62 -8.23 15.27 9.00
C GLY A 62 -9.56 14.89 8.35
N ASP A 63 -9.55 14.16 7.24
CA ASP A 63 -10.77 13.57 6.70
C ASP A 63 -11.29 12.42 7.59
N THR A 64 -12.06 12.81 8.60
CA THR A 64 -13.13 11.97 9.11
C THR A 64 -14.17 11.90 7.99
N ALA A 65 -14.20 10.77 7.32
CA ALA A 65 -15.09 10.31 6.27
C ALA A 65 -16.35 11.16 6.01
N THR A 66 -16.27 12.15 5.14
CA THR A 66 -17.46 12.69 4.50
C THR A 66 -17.62 11.99 3.15
N SER A 67 -18.68 11.19 3.05
CA SER A 67 -19.06 10.43 1.89
C SER A 67 -19.30 11.35 0.69
N GLY A 68 -18.51 11.18 -0.36
CA GLY A 68 -18.71 11.82 -1.65
C GLY A 68 -17.94 11.04 -2.71
N ILE A 69 -18.53 9.93 -3.19
CA ILE A 69 -18.06 9.31 -4.44
C ILE A 69 -18.53 10.22 -5.57
N ALA A 70 -17.65 11.06 -6.09
CA ALA A 70 -17.88 11.67 -7.38
C ALA A 70 -17.80 10.57 -8.44
N ALA A 71 -18.82 10.50 -9.30
CA ALA A 71 -18.82 9.58 -10.42
C ALA A 71 -17.58 9.81 -11.31
N PRO A 72 -16.97 8.77 -11.89
CA PRO A 72 -15.81 8.93 -12.74
C PRO A 72 -16.19 9.76 -13.97
N THR A 73 -15.56 10.89 -14.15
CA THR A 73 -15.55 11.60 -15.42
C THR A 73 -14.46 11.00 -16.29
N ASP A 74 -14.86 10.39 -17.40
CA ASP A 74 -13.97 9.95 -18.48
C ASP A 74 -13.28 11.17 -19.09
N GLU A 75 -12.09 11.52 -18.60
CA GLU A 75 -11.17 12.35 -19.35
C GLU A 75 -9.91 11.56 -19.70
N ALA A 76 -9.81 11.26 -20.99
CA ALA A 76 -8.69 10.57 -21.58
C ALA A 76 -7.39 11.37 -21.39
N PHE A 77 -6.42 10.77 -20.72
CA PHE A 77 -5.05 11.28 -20.61
C PHE A 77 -4.35 11.16 -21.98
N THR A 78 -4.24 12.26 -22.71
CA THR A 78 -3.52 12.32 -23.97
C THR A 78 -2.13 12.89 -23.72
N ILE A 79 -1.10 12.04 -23.82
CA ILE A 79 0.29 12.50 -23.89
C ILE A 79 0.61 12.78 -25.35
N ASN A 80 0.77 14.04 -25.74
CA ASN A 80 1.39 14.42 -26.99
C ASN A 80 2.78 15.00 -26.70
N PRO A 81 3.87 14.31 -27.03
CA PRO A 81 5.20 14.91 -27.02
C PRO A 81 5.42 15.64 -28.34
N THR A 82 5.39 16.96 -28.33
CA THR A 82 5.89 17.77 -29.44
C THR A 82 7.40 17.97 -29.26
N PRO A 83 8.25 17.60 -30.23
CA PRO A 83 9.69 17.85 -30.14
C PRO A 83 10.00 19.30 -30.49
N GLY A 84 10.70 20.00 -29.58
CA GLY A 84 11.46 21.19 -29.90
C GLY A 84 10.97 22.50 -29.31
N GLU A 85 11.05 22.64 -27.99
CA GLU A 85 11.14 23.96 -27.38
C GLU A 85 12.08 23.90 -26.17
N ALA A 86 13.09 24.76 -26.14
CA ALA A 86 14.05 24.83 -25.05
C ALA A 86 13.34 25.22 -23.76
N PRO A 87 13.75 24.68 -22.58
CA PRO A 87 13.06 24.98 -21.35
C PRO A 87 13.24 26.43 -20.95
N ALA A 88 12.17 27.20 -21.00
CA ALA A 88 12.11 28.50 -20.34
C ALA A 88 12.27 28.25 -18.82
N THR A 89 13.23 28.92 -18.22
CA THR A 89 13.47 28.94 -16.77
C THR A 89 12.26 29.57 -16.09
N THR A 90 11.27 28.74 -15.76
CA THR A 90 10.12 29.18 -14.95
C THR A 90 10.50 28.92 -13.50
N ALA A 91 10.61 30.00 -12.73
CA ALA A 91 10.71 29.93 -11.27
C ALA A 91 9.61 28.98 -10.76
N ALA A 92 10.01 27.95 -9.99
CA ALA A 92 9.10 26.99 -9.42
C ALA A 92 8.11 27.74 -8.52
N THR A 93 6.93 28.01 -9.04
CA THR A 93 5.78 28.43 -8.21
C THR A 93 5.45 27.24 -7.35
N GLU A 94 5.58 27.37 -6.04
CA GLU A 94 5.24 26.35 -5.05
C GLU A 94 3.72 26.08 -5.12
N GLN A 95 3.36 25.18 -6.01
CA GLN A 95 1.97 24.76 -6.19
C GLN A 95 1.61 23.84 -5.02
N ALA A 96 0.55 24.19 -4.29
CA ALA A 96 0.02 23.32 -3.25
C ALA A 96 -0.21 21.91 -3.85
N PRO A 97 0.18 20.84 -3.13
CA PRO A 97 0.01 19.48 -3.64
C PRO A 97 -1.46 19.20 -3.95
N ALA A 98 -1.72 18.56 -5.08
CA ALA A 98 -3.05 18.10 -5.43
C ALA A 98 -3.56 17.14 -4.34
N VAL A 99 -4.86 17.16 -4.09
CA VAL A 99 -5.48 16.21 -3.16
C VAL A 99 -5.59 14.85 -3.85
N ALA A 100 -5.16 13.78 -3.17
CA ALA A 100 -5.27 12.43 -3.68
C ALA A 100 -6.74 12.02 -3.82
N GLU A 101 -7.07 11.30 -4.89
CA GLU A 101 -8.40 10.76 -5.13
C GLU A 101 -8.68 9.58 -4.20
N ARG A 102 -9.85 9.55 -3.55
CA ARG A 102 -10.30 8.39 -2.79
C ARG A 102 -10.98 7.40 -3.74
N ILE A 103 -10.36 6.25 -3.95
CA ILE A 103 -10.83 5.20 -4.87
C ILE A 103 -11.49 4.01 -4.16
N VAL A 104 -11.34 3.92 -2.84
CA VAL A 104 -12.03 2.92 -1.98
C VAL A 104 -12.75 3.65 -0.85
N ASP A 105 -14.00 3.29 -0.62
CA ASP A 105 -14.80 3.88 0.47
C ASP A 105 -14.12 3.68 1.84
N ALA A 106 -14.19 4.69 2.69
CA ALA A 106 -13.51 4.68 3.99
C ALA A 106 -13.97 3.54 4.91
N ARG A 107 -15.27 3.21 4.88
CA ARG A 107 -15.85 2.11 5.68
C ARG A 107 -15.36 0.76 5.18
N THR A 108 -15.30 0.58 3.86
CA THR A 108 -14.74 -0.64 3.24
C THR A 108 -13.27 -0.81 3.61
N THR A 109 -12.48 0.28 3.55
CA THR A 109 -11.07 0.27 3.94
C THR A 109 -10.91 -0.05 5.42
N TYR A 110 -11.73 0.52 6.28
CA TYR A 110 -11.71 0.28 7.74
C TYR A 110 -12.02 -1.19 8.07
N ILE A 111 -13.07 -1.76 7.47
CA ILE A 111 -13.43 -3.16 7.66
C ILE A 111 -12.31 -4.09 7.16
N LEU A 112 -11.78 -3.81 5.96
CA LEU A 112 -10.68 -4.59 5.41
C LEU A 112 -9.42 -4.52 6.29
N ASN A 113 -9.10 -3.33 6.82
CA ASN A 113 -7.99 -3.16 7.76
C ASN A 113 -8.17 -4.01 9.02
N SER A 114 -9.38 -4.05 9.59
CA SER A 114 -9.71 -4.92 10.73
C SER A 114 -9.45 -6.40 10.40
N MET A 115 -9.91 -6.86 9.24
CA MET A 115 -9.67 -8.24 8.76
C MET A 115 -8.17 -8.52 8.56
N LEU A 116 -7.41 -7.56 8.04
CA LEU A 116 -5.96 -7.70 7.84
C LEU A 116 -5.17 -7.66 9.15
N GLN A 117 -5.67 -6.96 10.17
CA GLN A 117 -5.13 -7.05 11.54
C GLN A 117 -5.39 -8.43 12.16
N ASP A 118 -6.53 -9.05 11.87
CA ASP A 118 -6.83 -10.40 12.37
C ASP A 118 -5.92 -11.46 11.76
N VAL A 119 -5.41 -11.25 10.54
CA VAL A 119 -4.34 -12.11 9.98
C VAL A 119 -3.08 -12.09 10.87
N ILE A 120 -2.75 -10.95 11.46
CA ILE A 120 -1.65 -10.81 12.42
C ILE A 120 -2.03 -11.41 13.79
N LYS A 121 -3.24 -11.13 14.27
CA LYS A 121 -3.67 -11.57 15.62
C LYS A 121 -3.90 -13.07 15.70
N LEU A 122 -4.54 -13.64 14.70
CA LEU A 122 -5.10 -15.00 14.73
C LEU A 122 -4.67 -15.86 13.55
N GLY A 123 -4.18 -15.26 12.45
CA GLY A 123 -3.96 -15.91 11.18
C GLY A 123 -2.50 -16.25 10.87
N THR A 124 -2.21 -16.30 9.57
CA THR A 124 -0.90 -16.71 9.02
C THR A 124 0.23 -15.73 9.29
N GLY A 125 -0.09 -14.48 9.70
CA GLY A 125 0.86 -13.44 10.08
C GLY A 125 1.21 -13.39 11.58
N ARG A 126 0.76 -14.36 12.39
CA ARG A 126 0.83 -14.32 13.86
C ARG A 126 2.25 -14.12 14.43
N ARG A 127 3.29 -14.53 13.71
CA ARG A 127 4.68 -14.30 14.14
C ARG A 127 4.99 -12.80 14.33
N ALA A 128 4.30 -11.91 13.58
CA ALA A 128 4.49 -10.46 13.70
C ALA A 128 4.08 -9.88 15.05
N LEU A 129 3.31 -10.62 15.88
CA LEU A 129 3.01 -10.25 17.27
C LEU A 129 4.28 -10.07 18.11
N ALA A 130 5.40 -10.73 17.73
CA ALA A 130 6.69 -10.57 18.39
C ALA A 130 7.25 -9.12 18.31
N LEU A 131 6.72 -8.28 17.41
CA LEU A 131 7.08 -6.86 17.34
C LEU A 131 6.41 -6.02 18.45
N GLY A 132 5.50 -6.61 19.24
CA GLY A 132 4.83 -5.94 20.36
C GLY A 132 3.89 -4.80 19.94
N ARG A 133 3.41 -4.80 18.68
CA ARG A 133 2.57 -3.73 18.11
C ARG A 133 1.15 -4.22 17.85
N THR A 134 0.19 -3.32 18.02
CA THR A 134 -1.25 -3.57 17.84
C THR A 134 -1.81 -3.01 16.54
N ASP A 135 -1.02 -2.21 15.81
CA ASP A 135 -1.41 -1.46 14.62
C ASP A 135 -0.93 -2.08 13.30
N LEU A 136 -0.42 -3.31 13.35
CA LEU A 136 0.06 -4.01 12.16
C LEU A 136 -1.10 -4.73 11.45
N ALA A 137 -1.15 -4.57 10.13
CA ALA A 137 -2.06 -5.27 9.24
C ALA A 137 -1.27 -5.91 8.09
N GLY A 138 -1.71 -7.05 7.56
CA GLY A 138 -0.98 -7.67 6.45
C GLY A 138 -1.53 -9.02 6.04
N LYS A 139 -0.95 -9.58 4.98
CA LYS A 139 -1.35 -10.86 4.40
C LYS A 139 -0.17 -11.60 3.80
N THR A 140 -0.13 -12.91 4.02
CA THR A 140 0.78 -13.83 3.34
C THR A 140 0.26 -14.15 1.93
N GLY A 141 1.17 -14.34 0.98
CA GLY A 141 0.92 -14.96 -0.31
C GLY A 141 1.87 -16.13 -0.53
N THR A 142 1.39 -17.17 -1.18
CA THR A 142 2.22 -18.33 -1.56
C THR A 142 1.63 -18.91 -2.83
N THR A 143 2.45 -19.08 -3.86
CA THR A 143 2.05 -19.76 -5.10
C THR A 143 2.07 -21.29 -4.91
N ASN A 144 1.41 -21.98 -5.83
CA ASN A 144 1.47 -23.43 -5.87
C ASN A 144 2.92 -23.92 -5.92
N GLU A 145 3.21 -25.04 -5.27
CA GLU A 145 4.56 -25.62 -5.15
C GLU A 145 5.58 -24.71 -4.44
N SER A 146 5.11 -23.67 -3.73
CA SER A 146 5.96 -22.71 -3.02
C SER A 146 7.05 -22.11 -3.92
N LYS A 147 6.71 -21.67 -5.14
CA LYS A 147 7.66 -21.01 -6.06
C LYS A 147 7.88 -19.57 -5.71
N ASP A 148 6.81 -18.90 -5.21
CA ASP A 148 6.84 -17.52 -4.72
C ASP A 148 6.24 -17.44 -3.33
N ALA A 149 6.91 -16.77 -2.46
CA ALA A 149 6.45 -16.47 -1.11
C ALA A 149 6.40 -14.96 -0.90
N TRP A 150 5.24 -14.47 -0.48
CA TRP A 150 4.97 -13.05 -0.30
C TRP A 150 4.53 -12.76 1.13
N PHE A 151 4.89 -11.59 1.60
CA PHE A 151 4.22 -10.92 2.70
C PHE A 151 4.11 -9.44 2.40
N SER A 152 2.88 -8.93 2.36
CA SER A 152 2.61 -7.51 2.28
C SER A 152 1.88 -7.07 3.54
N GLY A 153 2.32 -5.96 4.12
CA GLY A 153 1.71 -5.45 5.33
C GLY A 153 2.11 -4.01 5.59
N TYR A 154 1.41 -3.39 6.53
CA TYR A 154 1.55 -1.98 6.83
C TYR A 154 1.18 -1.65 8.27
N ASN A 155 1.51 -0.43 8.65
CA ASN A 155 0.88 0.34 9.71
C ASN A 155 0.52 1.74 9.16
N GLY A 156 0.17 2.70 10.01
CA GLY A 156 -0.17 4.06 9.56
C GLY A 156 0.98 4.85 8.93
N ASP A 157 2.24 4.43 9.12
CA ASP A 157 3.42 5.15 8.64
C ASP A 157 4.08 4.49 7.42
N TYR A 158 4.08 3.15 7.35
CA TYR A 158 4.84 2.39 6.35
C TYR A 158 4.03 1.27 5.74
N VAL A 159 4.19 1.10 4.45
CA VAL A 159 3.76 -0.08 3.68
C VAL A 159 4.99 -0.82 3.20
N THR A 160 5.05 -2.11 3.45
CA THR A 160 6.19 -2.93 3.04
C THR A 160 5.69 -4.22 2.39
N THR A 161 6.25 -4.51 1.23
CA THR A 161 6.02 -5.76 0.50
C THR A 161 7.34 -6.51 0.38
N VAL A 162 7.32 -7.79 0.73
CA VAL A 162 8.45 -8.70 0.59
C VAL A 162 8.05 -9.84 -0.34
N TRP A 163 8.88 -10.07 -1.33
CA TRP A 163 8.83 -11.22 -2.22
C TRP A 163 10.10 -12.05 -2.06
N THR A 164 9.93 -13.35 -2.06
CA THR A 164 11.01 -14.33 -2.09
C THR A 164 10.69 -15.36 -3.18
N GLY A 165 11.59 -15.51 -4.12
CA GLY A 165 11.42 -16.40 -5.27
C GLY A 165 12.71 -16.45 -6.10
N PHE A 166 12.66 -17.19 -7.20
CA PHE A 166 13.73 -17.25 -8.19
C PHE A 166 13.28 -16.62 -9.50
N ASP A 167 14.20 -16.04 -10.27
CA ASP A 167 13.93 -15.45 -11.58
C ASP A 167 13.35 -16.49 -12.56
N GLN A 168 13.85 -17.73 -12.47
CA GLN A 168 13.23 -18.89 -13.09
C GLN A 168 12.40 -19.61 -12.02
N PRO A 169 11.06 -19.72 -12.20
CA PRO A 169 10.18 -20.24 -11.17
C PRO A 169 10.53 -21.66 -10.73
N GLU A 170 11.20 -21.78 -9.61
CA GLU A 170 11.55 -23.03 -8.94
C GLU A 170 10.99 -23.07 -7.53
N SER A 171 10.78 -24.25 -6.98
CA SER A 171 10.29 -24.39 -5.60
C SER A 171 11.32 -23.87 -4.60
N LEU A 172 10.88 -23.01 -3.68
CA LEU A 172 11.70 -22.53 -2.54
C LEU A 172 12.03 -23.65 -1.55
N GLY A 173 11.32 -24.76 -1.64
CA GLY A 173 11.50 -25.91 -0.76
C GLY A 173 10.26 -26.30 0.01
N ARG A 174 10.39 -27.40 0.74
CA ARG A 174 9.28 -27.95 1.53
C ARG A 174 9.00 -27.07 2.75
N ARG A 175 7.76 -26.61 2.91
CA ARG A 175 7.28 -25.73 3.98
C ARG A 175 7.78 -24.29 3.89
N GLU A 176 8.26 -23.85 2.73
CA GLU A 176 8.63 -22.47 2.50
C GLU A 176 7.43 -21.67 1.98
N PHE A 177 6.79 -20.95 2.89
CA PHE A 177 5.58 -20.16 2.64
C PHE A 177 5.84 -18.68 2.92
N GLY A 178 4.93 -17.80 2.53
CA GLY A 178 5.00 -16.39 2.87
C GLY A 178 5.17 -16.12 4.37
N GLY A 179 4.55 -16.93 5.23
CA GLY A 179 4.68 -16.83 6.69
C GLY A 179 6.02 -17.36 7.26
N THR A 180 6.77 -18.18 6.51
CA THR A 180 8.04 -18.74 6.97
C THR A 180 9.26 -18.03 6.40
N VAL A 181 9.20 -17.54 5.16
CA VAL A 181 10.35 -16.89 4.50
C VAL A 181 10.16 -15.38 4.31
N ALA A 182 9.03 -14.91 3.79
CA ALA A 182 8.83 -13.48 3.53
C ALA A 182 8.49 -12.68 4.81
N LEU A 183 7.64 -13.22 5.69
CA LEU A 183 7.25 -12.55 6.92
C LEU A 183 8.43 -12.23 7.87
N PRO A 184 9.44 -13.08 8.10
CA PRO A 184 10.58 -12.73 8.93
C PRO A 184 11.39 -11.55 8.39
N ILE A 185 11.54 -11.46 7.07
CA ILE A 185 12.22 -10.33 6.41
C ILE A 185 11.42 -9.06 6.63
N TRP A 186 10.10 -9.11 6.40
CA TRP A 186 9.17 -8.02 6.67
C TRP A 186 9.24 -7.56 8.14
N MET A 187 9.25 -8.51 9.09
CA MET A 187 9.35 -8.21 10.52
C MET A 187 10.66 -7.51 10.86
N SER A 188 11.78 -7.95 10.29
CA SER A 188 13.09 -7.32 10.51
C SER A 188 13.09 -5.85 10.05
N TYR A 189 12.54 -5.59 8.87
CA TYR A 189 12.42 -4.24 8.32
C TYR A 189 11.47 -3.37 9.16
N MET A 190 10.24 -3.84 9.40
CA MET A 190 9.25 -3.07 10.14
C MET A 190 9.64 -2.85 11.61
N GLY A 191 10.31 -3.81 12.23
CA GLY A 191 10.85 -3.65 13.58
C GLY A 191 11.86 -2.53 13.68
N ALA A 192 12.72 -2.36 12.67
CA ALA A 192 13.67 -1.25 12.61
C ALA A 192 12.98 0.08 12.25
N ALA A 193 12.12 0.08 11.23
CA ALA A 193 11.44 1.28 10.72
C ALA A 193 10.47 1.90 11.73
N LEU A 194 9.84 1.07 12.56
CA LEU A 194 8.85 1.49 13.56
C LEU A 194 9.45 1.67 14.97
N LYS A 195 10.78 1.51 15.09
CA LYS A 195 11.45 1.78 16.36
C LYS A 195 11.16 3.21 16.83
N ASP A 196 10.80 3.35 18.08
CA ASP A 196 10.48 4.64 18.73
C ASP A 196 9.27 5.38 18.15
N LYS A 197 8.49 4.76 17.23
CA LYS A 197 7.24 5.31 16.73
C LYS A 197 6.05 4.82 17.54
N PRO A 198 5.12 5.68 17.95
CA PRO A 198 3.89 5.26 18.63
C PRO A 198 3.04 4.39 17.69
N PRO A 199 2.20 3.49 18.24
CA PRO A 199 1.21 2.80 17.45
C PRO A 199 0.22 3.77 16.80
N HIS A 200 -0.13 3.52 15.55
CA HIS A 200 -1.13 4.29 14.82
C HIS A 200 -2.52 3.70 15.06
N THR A 201 -3.49 4.56 15.38
CA THR A 201 -4.90 4.15 15.48
C THR A 201 -5.67 4.75 14.33
N GLN A 202 -6.24 3.89 13.48
CA GLN A 202 -7.15 4.34 12.42
C GLN A 202 -8.48 4.76 13.05
N PRO A 203 -8.98 5.98 12.82
CA PRO A 203 -10.27 6.41 13.33
C PRO A 203 -11.41 5.61 12.68
N GLU A 204 -12.44 5.29 13.48
CA GLU A 204 -13.64 4.65 12.97
C GLU A 204 -14.42 5.66 12.11
N PRO A 205 -14.73 5.34 10.83
CA PRO A 205 -15.46 6.25 9.96
C PRO A 205 -16.95 6.26 10.31
N GLU A 206 -17.61 7.35 9.94
CA GLU A 206 -19.05 7.48 10.10
C GLU A 206 -19.81 6.34 9.36
N GLY A 207 -20.86 5.81 9.99
CA GLY A 207 -21.67 4.72 9.45
C GLY A 207 -21.13 3.32 9.73
N ILE A 208 -20.05 3.19 10.50
CA ILE A 208 -19.63 1.93 11.12
C ILE A 208 -20.22 1.86 12.53
N LEU A 209 -20.63 0.68 12.94
CA LEU A 209 -21.07 0.38 14.30
C LEU A 209 -20.29 -0.82 14.83
N SER A 210 -19.53 -0.60 15.88
CA SER A 210 -18.78 -1.66 16.58
C SER A 210 -19.65 -2.28 17.67
N LEU A 211 -19.99 -3.54 17.51
CA LEU A 211 -20.79 -4.31 18.46
C LEU A 211 -19.98 -5.47 19.03
N ARG A 212 -20.19 -5.75 20.32
CA ARG A 212 -19.69 -6.98 20.92
C ARG A 212 -20.71 -8.08 20.66
N VAL A 213 -20.28 -9.14 19.99
CA VAL A 213 -21.11 -10.30 19.69
C VAL A 213 -20.56 -11.55 20.37
N ASP A 214 -21.40 -12.53 20.61
CA ASP A 214 -20.96 -13.84 21.06
C ASP A 214 -20.29 -14.57 19.89
N PRO A 215 -19.09 -15.16 20.09
CA PRO A 215 -18.31 -15.74 19.00
C PRO A 215 -18.91 -17.04 18.44
N ILE A 216 -19.91 -17.63 19.10
CA ILE A 216 -20.56 -18.88 18.68
C ILE A 216 -21.93 -18.63 18.05
N SER A 217 -22.72 -17.75 18.65
CA SER A 217 -24.10 -17.49 18.21
C SER A 217 -24.25 -16.22 17.34
N GLY A 218 -23.27 -15.37 17.28
CA GLY A 218 -23.33 -14.10 16.53
C GLY A 218 -23.92 -12.94 17.32
#